data_ea1712822caf3a7b892f681c3a92be6d
#
_entry.id   ea1712822caf3a7b892f681c3a92be6d
#
_cell.length_a   1.000
_cell.length_b   1.000
_cell.length_c   1.000
_cell.angle_alpha   90.00
_cell.angle_beta   90.00
_cell.angle_gamma   90.00
#
_symmetry.space_group_name_H-M   'P 1'
#
loop_
_entity.id
_entity.type
_entity.pdbx_description
1 polymer ?
#
loop_
_entity_poly.entity_id
_entity_poly.type
_entity_poly.pdbx_seq_one_letter_code
_entity_poly.pdbx_strand_id
1 'polypeptide(L)'
;MKREIMLASKNIVKSLSTVAFAAGCMLTLAQPSYAAPNPNFHIYIAYGQSNMAGNGEIVPAEDQAQNPKNFLMLASHTANASNRKGSTTQSIKTGEWYPAIPPMFHPSERLSPADYFGRAMVDSLPGVTVGIIPVAIGAVSIKAFDKDQYQAYFASAANYIQTWAKDYDSNPYQRIVDLGKKAKEVGVIKGFIFHQGETDGAGSEWQENVYKTFKDFVNALDLDENEVAFVAGEMMNDPTGNSGQGSCCSSKNGGIAQLKNKFKKFGLASSQGLHGNGNDPYHFNREGVIELGKRYCSEMLKLIDKTIDPDAPAVDLVDPSNSTVPDAPPEEYGPYSGEPIAIPGVVEAENYNKGGAEVAYHDESKGNEGDRFRKDNVDIYQPNMGLVVGYCEQGDWMKYTVKVAEAGEYEISALVAGDNGTGSIKMYMDDVAIGEEIVNTGKGFDVYDTVSAGKATLTAGEHELKLEVTNSWIDIDWVEFKPVSSQQDPGTTKLANINFGATNTSTHFAVFDMNGVFLGRIQANGISEIKSRTLDLTKRGGIYMIKSVKNGETFRISVVK
;
A
#
# COMPACT_ATOMS: atom_id res chain seq x y z
N MET A 1 51.78 -48.82 39.55
CA MET A 1 53.23 -48.96 39.82
C MET A 1 53.85 -47.59 39.56
N LYS A 2 54.18 -47.02 40.67
CA LYS A 2 55.46 -46.34 40.97
C LYS A 2 55.73 -45.14 40.06
N ARG A 3 55.63 -43.96 40.65
CA ARG A 3 56.61 -43.19 41.46
C ARG A 3 57.38 -42.25 40.57
N GLU A 4 57.24 -41.03 40.88
CA GLU A 4 57.99 -40.11 41.79
C GLU A 4 59.06 -39.29 41.06
N ILE A 5 58.95 -38.01 41.21
CA ILE A 5 59.73 -37.09 42.09
C ILE A 5 60.96 -36.55 41.33
N MET A 6 61.27 -35.33 41.29
CA MET A 6 61.65 -34.23 42.09
C MET A 6 62.68 -33.32 41.44
N LEU A 7 62.47 -32.03 41.66
CA LEU A 7 63.39 -31.02 42.16
C LEU A 7 64.57 -30.49 41.29
N ALA A 8 64.45 -29.21 41.00
CA ALA A 8 65.17 -28.06 41.53
C ALA A 8 66.59 -27.81 40.98
N SER A 9 66.92 -26.66 40.51
CA SER A 9 67.47 -25.54 41.25
C SER A 9 68.10 -24.46 40.33
N LYS A 10 67.79 -23.23 40.64
CA LYS A 10 68.61 -22.03 40.70
C LYS A 10 69.74 -21.83 39.67
N ASN A 11 69.68 -20.71 38.94
CA ASN A 11 70.69 -19.69 39.15
C ASN A 11 70.28 -18.33 38.55
N ILE A 12 70.63 -17.32 39.33
CA ILE A 12 70.42 -15.89 39.18
C ILE A 12 71.46 -15.31 38.20
N VAL A 13 71.02 -14.46 37.26
CA VAL A 13 71.87 -13.37 36.76
C VAL A 13 71.01 -12.12 36.64
N LYS A 14 71.43 -11.10 37.37
CA LYS A 14 70.92 -9.73 37.31
C LYS A 14 71.38 -9.05 36.02
N SER A 15 70.47 -8.34 35.36
CA SER A 15 70.81 -7.20 34.54
C SER A 15 69.71 -6.17 34.63
N LEU A 16 70.07 -4.97 35.07
CA LEU A 16 69.27 -3.76 35.06
C LEU A 16 69.03 -3.30 33.61
N SER A 17 67.82 -2.97 33.26
CA SER A 17 67.55 -1.96 32.23
C SER A 17 66.13 -1.40 32.35
N THR A 18 66.05 -0.16 32.72
CA THR A 18 65.14 0.93 32.32
C THR A 18 63.63 0.61 32.27
N VAL A 19 62.92 1.12 33.28
CA VAL A 19 61.45 1.25 33.30
C VAL A 19 61.06 2.38 32.36
N ALA A 20 60.41 2.03 31.24
CA ALA A 20 59.64 2.96 30.44
C ALA A 20 58.15 2.79 30.84
N PHE A 21 57.60 3.74 31.53
CA PHE A 21 56.18 3.86 31.83
C PHE A 21 55.46 4.24 30.52
N ALA A 22 54.95 3.28 29.77
CA ALA A 22 53.92 3.52 28.75
C ALA A 22 52.57 3.62 29.46
N ALA A 23 52.10 4.86 29.64
CA ALA A 23 50.72 5.11 30.02
C ALA A 23 49.84 4.70 28.82
N GLY A 24 49.38 3.45 28.82
CA GLY A 24 48.32 2.97 27.93
C GLY A 24 47.03 3.65 28.33
N CYS A 25 46.64 4.70 27.60
CA CYS A 25 45.28 5.19 27.61
C CYS A 25 44.38 4.03 27.09
N MET A 26 43.77 3.26 27.99
CA MET A 26 42.61 2.47 27.63
C MET A 26 41.48 3.44 27.28
N LEU A 27 41.33 3.74 25.98
CA LEU A 27 40.06 4.22 25.49
C LEU A 27 39.06 3.11 25.76
N THR A 28 38.39 3.18 26.89
CA THR A 28 37.08 2.52 27.03
C THR A 28 36.17 3.20 26.02
N LEU A 29 35.94 2.54 24.90
CA LEU A 29 34.80 2.86 24.04
C LEU A 29 33.60 2.77 24.96
N ALA A 30 33.09 3.91 25.43
CA ALA A 30 31.80 3.99 26.07
C ALA A 30 30.81 3.43 25.04
N GLN A 31 30.31 2.23 25.29
CA GLN A 31 29.11 1.76 24.61
C GLN A 31 28.05 2.83 24.86
N PRO A 32 27.31 3.26 23.83
CA PRO A 32 26.20 4.15 24.08
C PRO A 32 25.29 3.45 25.09
N SER A 33 25.21 3.99 26.31
CA SER A 33 24.21 3.54 27.28
C SER A 33 22.87 3.98 26.70
N TYR A 34 22.13 3.06 26.09
CA TYR A 34 20.72 3.31 25.85
C TYR A 34 20.09 3.59 27.22
N ALA A 35 19.47 4.75 27.36
CA ALA A 35 18.66 5.03 28.52
C ALA A 35 17.62 3.91 28.66
N ALA A 36 17.36 3.45 29.88
CA ALA A 36 16.32 2.43 30.09
C ALA A 36 14.98 2.92 29.50
N PRO A 37 14.13 2.01 28.98
CA PRO A 37 12.82 2.39 28.47
C PRO A 37 12.04 3.20 29.50
N ASN A 38 11.41 4.28 29.08
CA ASN A 38 10.65 5.15 29.97
C ASN A 38 9.40 4.43 30.50
N PRO A 39 9.27 4.21 31.83
CA PRO A 39 8.14 3.49 32.39
C PRO A 39 6.80 4.25 32.22
N ASN A 40 6.85 5.58 32.04
CA ASN A 40 5.69 6.42 31.81
C ASN A 40 5.35 6.57 30.32
N PHE A 41 6.05 5.87 29.42
CA PHE A 41 5.65 5.77 28.02
C PHE A 41 4.97 4.42 27.80
N HIS A 42 3.63 4.43 27.89
CA HIS A 42 2.79 3.26 27.73
C HIS A 42 2.47 3.02 26.27
N ILE A 43 2.85 1.88 25.72
CA ILE A 43 2.69 1.53 24.32
C ILE A 43 1.64 0.44 24.16
N TYR A 44 0.78 0.58 23.19
CA TYR A 44 -0.29 -0.35 22.87
C TYR A 44 -0.23 -0.77 21.40
N ILE A 45 -0.42 -2.04 21.13
CA ILE A 45 -0.49 -2.59 19.78
C ILE A 45 -1.96 -2.69 19.40
N ALA A 46 -2.34 -1.97 18.32
CA ALA A 46 -3.69 -1.98 17.79
C ALA A 46 -3.69 -2.78 16.49
N TYR A 47 -4.42 -3.91 16.44
CA TYR A 47 -4.44 -4.75 15.25
C TYR A 47 -5.80 -5.41 14.99
N GLY A 48 -6.02 -5.81 13.75
CA GLY A 48 -7.27 -6.43 13.35
C GLY A 48 -7.67 -6.13 11.90
N GLN A 49 -8.97 -5.95 11.68
CA GLN A 49 -9.49 -5.67 10.34
C GLN A 49 -10.17 -4.27 10.27
N SER A 50 -11.06 -4.07 9.34
CA SER A 50 -11.60 -2.75 8.96
C SER A 50 -12.13 -1.90 10.11
N ASN A 51 -12.83 -2.46 11.08
CA ASN A 51 -13.28 -1.71 12.26
C ASN A 51 -12.13 -1.28 13.20
N MET A 52 -10.96 -1.93 13.14
CA MET A 52 -9.75 -1.43 13.79
C MET A 52 -9.01 -0.44 12.89
N ALA A 53 -8.93 -0.70 11.59
CA ALA A 53 -8.24 0.18 10.64
C ALA A 53 -8.87 1.58 10.57
N GLY A 54 -10.21 1.66 10.61
CA GLY A 54 -10.94 2.90 10.74
C GLY A 54 -11.97 3.15 9.62
N ASN A 55 -13.23 3.27 9.99
CA ASN A 55 -14.34 3.55 9.08
C ASN A 55 -15.17 4.77 9.51
N GLY A 56 -14.88 5.37 10.68
CA GLY A 56 -15.55 6.58 11.13
C GLY A 56 -15.14 7.80 10.30
N GLU A 57 -16.05 8.75 10.10
CA GLU A 57 -15.71 10.02 9.47
C GLU A 57 -14.63 10.76 10.27
N ILE A 58 -13.64 11.34 9.60
CA ILE A 58 -12.66 12.23 10.21
C ILE A 58 -13.21 13.65 10.15
N VAL A 59 -13.33 14.30 11.33
CA VAL A 59 -13.60 15.74 11.45
C VAL A 59 -12.28 16.44 11.76
N PRO A 60 -11.62 17.08 10.77
CA PRO A 60 -10.25 17.57 10.94
C PRO A 60 -10.06 18.52 12.14
N ALA A 61 -11.06 19.38 12.42
CA ALA A 61 -11.02 20.32 13.55
C ALA A 61 -11.01 19.63 14.92
N GLU A 62 -11.57 18.41 15.02
CA GLU A 62 -11.67 17.65 16.25
C GLU A 62 -10.57 16.59 16.35
N ASP A 63 -10.38 15.83 15.27
CA ASP A 63 -9.58 14.62 15.30
C ASP A 63 -8.10 14.88 14.97
N GLN A 64 -7.82 15.90 14.17
CA GLN A 64 -6.46 16.20 13.71
C GLN A 64 -5.89 17.43 14.41
N ALA A 65 -6.63 18.54 14.48
CA ALA A 65 -6.14 19.78 15.10
C ALA A 65 -6.06 19.74 16.63
N GLN A 66 -6.84 18.89 17.29
CA GLN A 66 -6.91 18.77 18.75
C GLN A 66 -6.26 17.48 19.28
N ASN A 67 -5.21 17.00 18.64
CA ASN A 67 -4.51 15.80 19.14
C ASN A 67 -3.74 16.12 20.42
N PRO A 68 -3.89 15.30 21.51
CA PRO A 68 -3.09 15.45 22.71
C PRO A 68 -1.59 15.32 22.40
N LYS A 69 -0.75 16.22 22.94
CA LYS A 69 0.70 16.23 22.66
C LYS A 69 1.42 14.96 23.10
N ASN A 70 0.91 14.30 24.14
CA ASN A 70 1.42 13.05 24.68
C ASN A 70 0.67 11.81 24.16
N PHE A 71 -0.04 11.94 23.02
CA PHE A 71 -0.59 10.82 22.27
C PHE A 71 0.16 10.66 20.94
N LEU A 72 0.85 9.55 20.79
CA LEU A 72 1.81 9.31 19.72
C LEU A 72 1.50 8.01 18.98
N MET A 73 1.91 7.93 17.71
CA MET A 73 1.91 6.67 16.96
C MET A 73 3.32 6.34 16.47
N LEU A 74 3.68 5.07 16.48
CA LEU A 74 4.82 4.55 15.73
C LEU A 74 4.31 4.16 14.35
N ALA A 75 4.66 4.93 13.34
CA ALA A 75 4.12 4.75 12.00
C ALA A 75 4.40 3.34 11.46
N SER A 76 3.36 2.65 11.04
CA SER A 76 3.44 1.29 10.52
C SER A 76 3.64 1.22 9.00
N HIS A 77 3.49 2.33 8.33
CA HIS A 77 3.67 2.51 6.89
C HIS A 77 4.25 3.90 6.60
N THR A 78 4.70 4.12 5.37
CA THR A 78 5.15 5.43 4.91
C THR A 78 4.03 6.07 4.07
N ALA A 79 3.72 7.34 4.33
CA ALA A 79 2.72 8.08 3.55
C ALA A 79 3.02 9.58 3.57
N ASN A 80 2.81 10.24 2.44
CA ASN A 80 2.83 11.69 2.33
C ASN A 80 1.55 12.29 2.93
N ALA A 81 1.62 13.53 3.39
CA ALA A 81 0.46 14.22 3.96
C ALA A 81 -0.70 14.32 2.95
N SER A 82 -0.40 14.56 1.68
CA SER A 82 -1.38 14.65 0.59
C SER A 82 -2.17 13.36 0.35
N ASN A 83 -1.57 12.20 0.66
CA ASN A 83 -2.19 10.88 0.45
C ASN A 83 -2.99 10.41 1.68
N ARG A 84 -3.02 11.18 2.77
CA ARG A 84 -3.73 10.82 3.99
C ARG A 84 -5.05 11.56 4.07
N LYS A 85 -6.15 10.83 4.23
CA LYS A 85 -7.50 11.42 4.35
C LYS A 85 -7.59 12.46 5.46
N GLY A 86 -8.44 13.43 5.25
CA GLY A 86 -8.57 14.60 6.12
C GLY A 86 -7.61 15.71 5.70
N SER A 87 -7.49 16.75 6.51
CA SER A 87 -6.65 17.92 6.21
C SER A 87 -5.32 17.87 6.98
N THR A 88 -4.67 16.70 7.05
CA THR A 88 -3.40 16.58 7.77
C THR A 88 -2.24 17.09 6.92
N THR A 89 -1.34 17.84 7.54
CA THR A 89 -0.05 18.24 6.95
C THR A 89 1.09 17.30 7.34
N GLN A 90 0.77 16.18 8.01
CA GLN A 90 1.75 15.27 8.57
C GLN A 90 2.07 14.13 7.61
N SER A 91 3.23 14.17 6.98
CA SER A 91 3.83 13.00 6.34
C SER A 91 4.41 12.06 7.40
N ILE A 92 4.37 10.75 7.13
CA ILE A 92 4.85 9.73 8.06
C ILE A 92 5.78 8.74 7.35
N LYS A 93 6.75 8.21 8.11
CA LYS A 93 7.69 7.20 7.65
C LYS A 93 7.66 6.00 8.60
N THR A 94 7.63 4.82 8.03
CA THR A 94 7.63 3.56 8.79
C THR A 94 8.70 3.53 9.88
N GLY A 95 8.28 3.19 11.08
CA GLY A 95 9.16 3.03 12.23
C GLY A 95 9.57 4.35 12.91
N GLU A 96 9.02 5.49 12.55
CA GLU A 96 9.25 6.76 13.23
C GLU A 96 8.03 7.15 14.08
N TRP A 97 8.30 7.89 15.18
CA TRP A 97 7.25 8.38 16.09
C TRP A 97 6.68 9.71 15.62
N TYR A 98 5.36 9.82 15.65
CA TYR A 98 4.60 11.02 15.29
C TYR A 98 3.46 11.29 16.27
N PRO A 99 2.91 12.51 16.36
CA PRO A 99 1.59 12.71 16.94
C PRO A 99 0.58 11.77 16.31
N ALA A 100 -0.26 11.12 17.11
CA ALA A 100 -1.24 10.14 16.63
C ALA A 100 -2.43 10.84 15.97
N ILE A 101 -2.24 11.29 14.74
CA ILE A 101 -3.24 11.98 13.93
C ILE A 101 -3.86 10.98 12.92
N PRO A 102 -5.22 10.82 12.88
CA PRO A 102 -5.85 9.95 11.90
C PRO A 102 -5.69 10.46 10.45
N PRO A 103 -5.70 9.53 9.46
CA PRO A 103 -5.75 8.09 9.60
C PRO A 103 -4.42 7.50 10.06
N MET A 104 -4.44 6.51 10.98
CA MET A 104 -3.22 5.95 11.55
C MET A 104 -2.76 4.64 10.89
N PHE A 105 -3.68 3.86 10.31
CA PHE A 105 -3.43 2.49 9.86
C PHE A 105 -3.07 2.41 8.37
N HIS A 106 -3.75 3.16 7.53
CA HIS A 106 -3.52 3.23 6.10
C HIS A 106 -3.98 4.62 5.61
N PRO A 107 -3.34 5.22 4.60
CA PRO A 107 -3.66 6.59 4.15
C PRO A 107 -5.11 6.80 3.74
N SER A 108 -5.74 5.80 3.11
CA SER A 108 -7.13 5.87 2.66
C SER A 108 -8.16 5.44 3.71
N GLU A 109 -7.72 4.99 4.89
CA GLU A 109 -8.63 4.68 6.00
C GLU A 109 -9.13 5.96 6.68
N ARG A 110 -9.96 5.81 7.71
CA ARG A 110 -10.65 6.91 8.38
C ARG A 110 -10.36 6.92 9.89
N LEU A 111 -11.29 7.45 10.68
CA LEU A 111 -11.21 7.46 12.13
C LEU A 111 -11.33 6.03 12.69
N SER A 112 -10.40 5.64 13.53
CA SER A 112 -10.29 4.33 14.18
C SER A 112 -10.70 4.40 15.65
N PRO A 113 -11.18 3.31 16.26
CA PRO A 113 -11.33 3.25 17.72
C PRO A 113 -10.01 3.49 18.47
N ALA A 114 -8.86 3.18 17.86
CA ALA A 114 -7.55 3.43 18.46
C ALA A 114 -7.26 4.92 18.68
N ASP A 115 -7.84 5.83 17.87
CA ASP A 115 -7.73 7.28 18.06
C ASP A 115 -8.30 7.71 19.41
N TYR A 116 -9.53 7.32 19.69
CA TYR A 116 -10.21 7.70 20.93
C TYR A 116 -9.85 6.80 22.10
N PHE A 117 -9.32 5.60 21.86
CA PHE A 117 -8.64 4.83 22.89
C PHE A 117 -7.42 5.59 23.42
N GLY A 118 -6.53 6.04 22.57
CA GLY A 118 -5.32 6.74 22.99
C GLY A 118 -5.61 8.07 23.67
N ARG A 119 -6.54 8.88 23.14
CA ARG A 119 -7.00 10.13 23.77
C ARG A 119 -7.56 9.88 25.17
N ALA A 120 -8.45 8.90 25.32
CA ALA A 120 -9.03 8.56 26.61
C ALA A 120 -8.00 7.99 27.61
N MET A 121 -6.98 7.27 27.12
CA MET A 121 -5.86 6.81 27.96
C MET A 121 -5.03 7.99 28.46
N VAL A 122 -4.71 8.97 27.61
CA VAL A 122 -4.01 10.21 28.02
C VAL A 122 -4.79 10.98 29.09
N ASP A 123 -6.09 11.14 28.88
CA ASP A 123 -6.96 11.85 29.84
C ASP A 123 -7.04 11.10 31.18
N SER A 124 -6.99 9.76 31.14
CA SER A 124 -7.12 8.91 32.35
C SER A 124 -5.81 8.70 33.12
N LEU A 125 -4.67 8.96 32.51
CA LEU A 125 -3.34 8.71 33.06
C LEU A 125 -2.46 9.98 32.99
N PRO A 126 -2.73 11.01 33.80
CA PRO A 126 -1.91 12.21 33.83
C PRO A 126 -0.43 11.88 34.10
N GLY A 127 0.47 12.42 33.29
CA GLY A 127 1.91 12.15 33.38
C GLY A 127 2.40 10.96 32.56
N VAL A 128 1.49 10.25 31.89
CA VAL A 128 1.83 9.17 30.95
C VAL A 128 1.81 9.69 29.50
N THR A 129 2.80 9.29 28.72
CA THR A 129 2.74 9.38 27.27
C THR A 129 2.17 8.06 26.73
N VAL A 130 1.24 8.15 25.79
CA VAL A 130 0.57 6.99 25.17
C VAL A 130 1.07 6.81 23.75
N GLY A 131 1.55 5.62 23.41
CA GLY A 131 1.98 5.23 22.07
C GLY A 131 1.08 4.16 21.47
N ILE A 132 0.77 4.29 20.17
CA ILE A 132 0.05 3.28 19.40
C ILE A 132 0.95 2.72 18.29
N ILE A 133 0.93 1.39 18.13
CA ILE A 133 1.45 0.69 16.95
C ILE A 133 0.24 0.23 16.13
N PRO A 134 -0.14 0.92 15.05
CA PRO A 134 -1.36 0.65 14.29
C PRO A 134 -1.09 -0.29 13.11
N VAL A 135 -1.55 -1.55 13.15
CA VAL A 135 -1.42 -2.52 12.05
C VAL A 135 -2.74 -3.26 11.84
N ALA A 136 -3.54 -2.82 10.90
CA ALA A 136 -4.81 -3.48 10.56
C ALA A 136 -5.08 -3.40 9.06
N ILE A 137 -5.77 -4.40 8.52
CA ILE A 137 -6.08 -4.51 7.09
C ILE A 137 -7.56 -4.85 6.94
N GLY A 138 -8.29 -4.11 6.10
CA GLY A 138 -9.70 -4.37 5.83
C GLY A 138 -9.97 -5.80 5.35
N ALA A 139 -11.04 -6.40 5.84
CA ALA A 139 -11.55 -7.72 5.45
C ALA A 139 -10.59 -8.91 5.60
N VAL A 140 -9.49 -8.79 6.35
CA VAL A 140 -8.55 -9.91 6.54
C VAL A 140 -9.07 -10.94 7.54
N SER A 141 -8.70 -12.21 7.30
CA SER A 141 -8.73 -13.28 8.30
C SER A 141 -7.65 -13.08 9.35
N ILE A 142 -7.85 -13.63 10.55
CA ILE A 142 -6.81 -13.71 11.59
C ILE A 142 -5.52 -14.39 11.08
N LYS A 143 -5.61 -15.23 10.07
CA LYS A 143 -4.47 -15.89 9.41
C LYS A 143 -3.47 -14.91 8.82
N ALA A 144 -3.88 -13.68 8.49
CA ALA A 144 -2.97 -12.63 8.04
C ALA A 144 -1.90 -12.27 9.07
N PHE A 145 -2.23 -12.40 10.36
CA PHE A 145 -1.34 -12.10 11.49
C PHE A 145 -0.64 -13.34 12.06
N ASP A 146 -0.87 -14.52 11.51
CA ASP A 146 -0.23 -15.75 11.93
C ASP A 146 1.09 -15.95 11.16
N LYS A 147 2.22 -16.01 11.88
CA LYS A 147 3.56 -16.15 11.28
C LYS A 147 3.74 -17.38 10.39
N ASP A 148 2.92 -18.42 10.60
CA ASP A 148 3.00 -19.69 9.89
C ASP A 148 1.99 -19.77 8.73
N GLN A 149 0.94 -18.89 8.71
CA GLN A 149 -0.17 -18.97 7.76
C GLN A 149 -0.28 -17.76 6.82
N TYR A 150 0.32 -16.61 7.14
CA TYR A 150 0.10 -15.36 6.39
C TYR A 150 0.42 -15.49 4.90
N GLN A 151 1.51 -16.17 4.53
CA GLN A 151 1.92 -16.32 3.13
C GLN A 151 0.87 -17.08 2.31
N ALA A 152 0.40 -18.24 2.83
CA ALA A 152 -0.64 -19.02 2.17
C ALA A 152 -1.97 -18.27 2.11
N TYR A 153 -2.29 -17.51 3.15
CA TYR A 153 -3.47 -16.66 3.18
C TYR A 153 -3.42 -15.59 2.10
N PHE A 154 -2.38 -14.77 2.05
CA PHE A 154 -2.27 -13.70 1.06
C PHE A 154 -2.16 -14.23 -0.37
N ALA A 155 -1.56 -15.38 -0.61
CA ALA A 155 -1.51 -16.00 -1.94
C ALA A 155 -2.90 -16.32 -2.51
N SER A 156 -3.91 -16.48 -1.66
CA SER A 156 -5.31 -16.79 -2.05
C SER A 156 -6.31 -15.68 -1.72
N ALA A 157 -5.89 -14.62 -1.07
CA ALA A 157 -6.74 -13.49 -0.72
C ALA A 157 -7.16 -12.69 -1.96
N ALA A 158 -8.26 -11.93 -1.87
CA ALA A 158 -8.68 -11.03 -2.93
C ALA A 158 -7.60 -9.97 -3.22
N ASN A 159 -7.50 -9.52 -4.48
CA ASN A 159 -6.45 -8.60 -4.94
C ASN A 159 -6.36 -7.32 -4.10
N TYR A 160 -7.49 -6.73 -3.72
CA TYR A 160 -7.50 -5.52 -2.90
C TYR A 160 -6.88 -5.76 -1.50
N ILE A 161 -7.10 -6.93 -0.88
CA ILE A 161 -6.47 -7.31 0.39
C ILE A 161 -4.95 -7.45 0.21
N GLN A 162 -4.51 -8.11 -0.88
CA GLN A 162 -3.10 -8.22 -1.20
C GLN A 162 -2.45 -6.86 -1.40
N THR A 163 -3.17 -5.92 -2.04
CA THR A 163 -2.70 -4.55 -2.26
C THR A 163 -2.51 -3.82 -0.93
N TRP A 164 -3.49 -3.84 -0.04
CA TRP A 164 -3.37 -3.19 1.28
C TRP A 164 -2.29 -3.82 2.17
N ALA A 165 -2.07 -5.13 2.04
CA ALA A 165 -1.01 -5.82 2.77
C ALA A 165 0.40 -5.33 2.40
N LYS A 166 0.60 -4.76 1.20
CA LYS A 166 1.91 -4.24 0.76
C LYS A 166 2.44 -3.12 1.65
N ASP A 167 1.58 -2.32 2.26
CA ASP A 167 1.98 -1.28 3.21
C ASP A 167 2.69 -1.88 4.45
N TYR A 168 2.47 -3.16 4.69
CA TYR A 168 3.10 -3.94 5.76
C TYR A 168 4.05 -5.01 5.20
N ASP A 169 4.64 -4.79 4.02
CA ASP A 169 5.52 -5.75 3.30
C ASP A 169 4.87 -7.12 3.10
N SER A 170 3.54 -7.16 2.98
CA SER A 170 2.71 -8.39 2.94
C SER A 170 2.93 -9.34 4.12
N ASN A 171 3.44 -8.81 5.24
CA ASN A 171 3.68 -9.55 6.47
C ASN A 171 3.35 -8.70 7.71
N PRO A 172 2.06 -8.50 8.01
CA PRO A 172 1.66 -7.67 9.17
C PRO A 172 2.12 -8.27 10.51
N TYR A 173 2.31 -9.58 10.61
CA TYR A 173 2.92 -10.18 11.81
C TYR A 173 4.33 -9.62 12.05
N GLN A 174 5.20 -9.71 11.05
CA GLN A 174 6.58 -9.24 11.18
C GLN A 174 6.62 -7.72 11.39
N ARG A 175 5.74 -6.96 10.73
CA ARG A 175 5.61 -5.52 10.94
C ARG A 175 5.33 -5.18 12.41
N ILE A 176 4.39 -5.88 13.05
CA ILE A 176 4.10 -5.69 14.49
C ILE A 176 5.32 -6.04 15.34
N VAL A 177 6.02 -7.13 15.04
CA VAL A 177 7.20 -7.56 15.80
C VAL A 177 8.33 -6.53 15.68
N ASP A 178 8.62 -6.04 14.48
CA ASP A 178 9.72 -5.08 14.26
C ASP A 178 9.44 -3.74 14.95
N LEU A 179 8.22 -3.23 14.80
CA LEU A 179 7.79 -2.01 15.47
C LEU A 179 7.73 -2.18 17.01
N GLY A 180 7.26 -3.34 17.47
CA GLY A 180 7.22 -3.65 18.90
C GLY A 180 8.61 -3.68 19.53
N LYS A 181 9.61 -4.26 18.84
CA LYS A 181 11.01 -4.23 19.29
C LYS A 181 11.55 -2.80 19.38
N LYS A 182 11.32 -2.00 18.31
CA LYS A 182 11.72 -0.58 18.31
C LYS A 182 11.02 0.21 19.41
N ALA A 183 9.75 -0.02 19.64
CA ALA A 183 8.98 0.64 20.69
C ALA A 183 9.48 0.34 22.10
N LYS A 184 9.92 -0.90 22.35
CA LYS A 184 10.52 -1.31 23.64
C LYS A 184 11.84 -0.61 23.96
N GLU A 185 12.51 -0.02 22.98
CA GLU A 185 13.74 0.76 23.23
C GLU A 185 13.45 2.06 23.99
N VAL A 186 12.23 2.61 23.86
CA VAL A 186 11.87 3.91 24.40
C VAL A 186 10.74 3.87 25.43
N GLY A 187 9.93 2.83 25.47
CA GLY A 187 8.77 2.72 26.36
C GLY A 187 8.39 1.27 26.70
N VAL A 188 7.24 1.08 27.32
CA VAL A 188 6.75 -0.21 27.82
C VAL A 188 5.47 -0.62 27.11
N ILE A 189 5.48 -1.78 26.47
CA ILE A 189 4.26 -2.36 25.88
C ILE A 189 3.35 -2.86 27.00
N LYS A 190 2.20 -2.22 27.19
CA LYS A 190 1.22 -2.51 28.24
C LYS A 190 0.09 -3.42 27.77
N GLY A 191 -0.21 -3.45 26.48
CA GLY A 191 -1.31 -4.27 25.99
C GLY A 191 -1.57 -4.19 24.50
N PHE A 192 -2.58 -4.96 24.13
CA PHE A 192 -3.10 -5.07 22.78
C PHE A 192 -4.57 -4.65 22.75
N ILE A 193 -4.98 -3.90 21.75
CA ILE A 193 -6.38 -3.69 21.38
C ILE A 193 -6.66 -4.37 20.04
N PHE A 194 -7.73 -5.13 19.96
CA PHE A 194 -7.99 -6.05 18.87
C PHE A 194 -9.44 -5.97 18.39
N HIS A 195 -9.62 -5.83 17.08
CA HIS A 195 -10.96 -5.89 16.47
C HIS A 195 -10.92 -6.68 15.16
N GLN A 196 -11.39 -7.92 15.20
CA GLN A 196 -11.42 -8.82 14.06
C GLN A 196 -12.40 -9.98 14.33
N GLY A 197 -12.93 -10.57 13.30
CA GLY A 197 -13.80 -11.73 13.39
C GLY A 197 -14.99 -11.68 12.44
N GLU A 198 -15.26 -10.57 11.79
CA GLU A 198 -16.32 -10.46 10.78
C GLU A 198 -16.05 -11.43 9.62
N THR A 199 -14.79 -11.54 9.21
CA THR A 199 -14.36 -12.44 8.14
C THR A 199 -14.38 -13.92 8.56
N ASP A 200 -13.86 -14.24 9.76
CA ASP A 200 -13.65 -15.63 10.19
C ASP A 200 -14.80 -16.25 10.97
N GLY A 201 -15.58 -15.42 11.68
CA GLY A 201 -16.75 -15.87 12.43
C GLY A 201 -16.51 -16.25 13.85
N ALA A 202 -15.64 -15.89 14.65
CA ALA A 202 -15.49 -16.05 16.11
C ALA A 202 -15.80 -17.45 16.71
N GLY A 203 -15.65 -18.52 15.92
CA GLY A 203 -15.75 -19.91 16.39
C GLY A 203 -14.51 -20.38 17.15
N SER A 204 -14.53 -21.63 17.63
CA SER A 204 -13.43 -22.18 18.44
C SER A 204 -12.08 -22.15 17.71
N GLU A 205 -12.03 -22.48 16.43
CA GLU A 205 -10.79 -22.40 15.63
C GLU A 205 -10.26 -20.96 15.56
N TRP A 206 -11.13 -19.98 15.36
CA TRP A 206 -10.73 -18.58 15.36
C TRP A 206 -10.19 -18.16 16.74
N GLN A 207 -10.82 -18.59 17.83
CA GLN A 207 -10.36 -18.30 19.19
C GLN A 207 -8.96 -18.86 19.46
N GLU A 208 -8.68 -20.09 18.97
CA GLU A 208 -7.34 -20.69 19.06
C GLU A 208 -6.31 -19.88 18.25
N ASN A 209 -6.67 -19.48 17.03
CA ASN A 209 -5.79 -18.70 16.16
C ASN A 209 -5.51 -17.30 16.74
N VAL A 210 -6.51 -16.62 17.33
CA VAL A 210 -6.31 -15.33 18.00
C VAL A 210 -5.34 -15.48 19.18
N TYR A 211 -5.53 -16.50 20.02
CA TYR A 211 -4.65 -16.73 21.15
C TYR A 211 -3.24 -17.14 20.72
N LYS A 212 -3.12 -18.02 19.71
CA LYS A 212 -1.82 -18.39 19.11
C LYS A 212 -1.07 -17.15 18.61
N THR A 213 -1.74 -16.30 17.84
CA THR A 213 -1.13 -15.08 17.28
C THR A 213 -0.65 -14.14 18.40
N PHE A 214 -1.46 -13.95 19.44
CA PHE A 214 -1.05 -13.19 20.62
C PHE A 214 0.19 -13.81 21.31
N LYS A 215 0.21 -15.13 21.51
CA LYS A 215 1.37 -15.83 22.10
C LYS A 215 2.62 -15.68 21.24
N ASP A 216 2.48 -15.72 19.93
CA ASP A 216 3.59 -15.51 19.01
C ASP A 216 4.14 -14.08 19.14
N PHE A 217 3.29 -13.05 19.30
CA PHE A 217 3.73 -11.68 19.60
C PHE A 217 4.42 -11.57 20.96
N VAL A 218 3.81 -12.10 22.02
CA VAL A 218 4.36 -12.10 23.37
C VAL A 218 5.77 -12.71 23.37
N ASN A 219 5.93 -13.86 22.73
CA ASN A 219 7.23 -14.54 22.65
C ASN A 219 8.24 -13.74 21.79
N ALA A 220 7.84 -13.25 20.62
CA ALA A 220 8.74 -12.52 19.72
C ALA A 220 9.20 -11.17 20.27
N LEU A 221 8.39 -10.57 21.14
CA LEU A 221 8.65 -9.29 21.80
C LEU A 221 9.22 -9.47 23.22
N ASP A 222 9.43 -10.70 23.68
CA ASP A 222 9.90 -10.99 25.03
C ASP A 222 9.08 -10.22 26.09
N LEU A 223 7.77 -10.47 26.09
CA LEU A 223 6.81 -9.89 27.03
C LEU A 223 6.35 -10.96 28.03
N ASP A 224 5.92 -10.52 29.22
CA ASP A 224 5.26 -11.42 30.18
C ASP A 224 3.75 -11.47 29.92
N GLU A 225 3.25 -12.64 29.54
CA GLU A 225 1.81 -12.88 29.31
C GLU A 225 0.94 -12.53 30.54
N ASN A 226 1.50 -12.59 31.72
CA ASN A 226 0.78 -12.25 32.96
C ASN A 226 0.66 -10.73 33.18
N GLU A 227 1.49 -9.94 32.49
CA GLU A 227 1.51 -8.49 32.64
C GLU A 227 0.90 -7.74 31.49
N VAL A 228 0.89 -8.33 30.29
CA VAL A 228 0.36 -7.69 29.06
C VAL A 228 -1.14 -7.93 28.92
N ALA A 229 -1.90 -6.85 28.82
CA ALA A 229 -3.35 -6.91 28.66
C ALA A 229 -3.77 -7.16 27.19
N PHE A 230 -4.89 -7.85 27.00
CA PHE A 230 -5.54 -8.04 25.71
C PHE A 230 -7.01 -7.61 25.78
N VAL A 231 -7.38 -6.59 25.03
CA VAL A 231 -8.75 -6.11 24.97
C VAL A 231 -9.31 -6.33 23.56
N ALA A 232 -10.34 -7.18 23.45
CA ALA A 232 -11.07 -7.41 22.22
C ALA A 232 -12.32 -6.54 22.14
N GLY A 233 -12.67 -6.07 20.95
CA GLY A 233 -13.94 -5.38 20.70
C GLY A 233 -15.00 -6.32 20.16
N GLU A 234 -16.24 -6.14 20.61
CA GLU A 234 -17.40 -6.78 20.00
C GLU A 234 -17.70 -6.19 18.62
N MET A 235 -18.11 -7.04 17.70
CA MET A 235 -18.61 -6.63 16.40
C MET A 235 -19.89 -5.82 16.55
N MET A 236 -20.16 -4.94 15.58
CA MET A 236 -21.35 -4.10 15.57
C MET A 236 -22.62 -4.89 15.89
N ASN A 237 -23.39 -4.37 16.83
CA ASN A 237 -24.68 -4.95 17.27
C ASN A 237 -25.77 -3.86 17.23
N ASP A 238 -26.10 -3.44 16.04
CA ASP A 238 -27.18 -2.48 15.79
C ASP A 238 -28.38 -3.19 15.15
N PRO A 239 -29.43 -3.50 15.93
CA PRO A 239 -30.61 -4.17 15.41
C PRO A 239 -31.45 -3.26 14.49
N THR A 240 -31.28 -1.95 14.59
CA THR A 240 -31.97 -1.00 13.71
C THR A 240 -31.28 -0.89 12.35
N GLY A 241 -30.05 -1.31 12.28
CA GLY A 241 -29.18 -1.56 11.15
C GLY A 241 -29.22 -0.58 10.01
N ASN A 242 -28.16 -0.61 9.27
CA ASN A 242 -28.01 0.19 8.06
C ASN A 242 -29.05 -0.23 7.02
N SER A 243 -29.88 0.70 6.58
CA SER A 243 -30.88 0.46 5.51
C SER A 243 -31.84 -0.72 5.77
N GLY A 244 -32.13 -1.07 7.03
CA GLY A 244 -33.01 -2.18 7.39
C GLY A 244 -32.37 -3.57 7.31
N GLN A 245 -31.05 -3.67 7.13
CA GLN A 245 -30.35 -4.96 7.02
C GLN A 245 -29.83 -5.52 8.36
N GLY A 246 -29.85 -4.72 9.44
CA GLY A 246 -29.24 -5.11 10.73
C GLY A 246 -27.72 -5.26 10.64
N SER A 247 -27.10 -5.65 11.75
CA SER A 247 -25.66 -5.95 11.78
C SER A 247 -25.39 -7.39 11.32
N CYS A 248 -24.36 -7.57 10.49
CA CYS A 248 -24.00 -8.88 9.93
C CYS A 248 -23.62 -9.91 10.99
N CYS A 249 -22.94 -9.45 12.03
CA CYS A 249 -21.96 -10.30 12.71
C CYS A 249 -22.12 -10.31 14.23
N SER A 250 -23.12 -9.62 14.79
CA SER A 250 -23.39 -9.55 16.24
C SER A 250 -23.61 -10.92 16.90
N SER A 251 -24.13 -11.90 16.16
CA SER A 251 -24.28 -13.27 16.64
C SER A 251 -22.95 -13.94 17.01
N LYS A 252 -21.82 -13.41 16.55
CA LYS A 252 -20.48 -13.91 16.83
C LYS A 252 -19.87 -13.34 18.12
N ASN A 253 -20.48 -12.31 18.73
CA ASN A 253 -19.98 -11.66 19.95
C ASN A 253 -19.85 -12.61 21.13
N GLY A 254 -20.74 -13.61 21.24
CA GLY A 254 -20.58 -14.68 22.21
C GLY A 254 -19.25 -15.44 22.10
N GLY A 255 -18.76 -15.64 20.86
CA GLY A 255 -17.46 -16.27 20.61
C GLY A 255 -16.29 -15.37 21.01
N ILE A 256 -16.39 -14.05 20.77
CA ILE A 256 -15.38 -13.09 21.22
C ILE A 256 -15.30 -13.09 22.74
N ALA A 257 -16.43 -13.07 23.43
CA ALA A 257 -16.48 -13.10 24.89
C ALA A 257 -15.84 -14.38 25.50
N GLN A 258 -15.79 -15.50 24.76
CA GLN A 258 -15.14 -16.74 25.22
C GLN A 258 -13.60 -16.63 25.23
N LEU A 259 -13.00 -15.65 24.57
CA LEU A 259 -11.55 -15.39 24.64
C LEU A 259 -11.07 -15.20 26.09
N LYS A 260 -11.92 -14.71 26.99
CA LYS A 260 -11.63 -14.62 28.44
C LYS A 260 -11.11 -15.93 29.05
N ASN A 261 -11.43 -17.08 28.47
CA ASN A 261 -11.00 -18.38 28.99
C ASN A 261 -9.56 -18.74 28.57
N LYS A 262 -8.94 -17.95 27.68
CA LYS A 262 -7.61 -18.19 27.14
C LYS A 262 -6.57 -17.20 27.65
N PHE A 263 -6.93 -15.94 27.78
CA PHE A 263 -6.02 -14.87 28.15
C PHE A 263 -5.96 -14.65 29.66
N LYS A 264 -4.78 -14.30 30.18
CA LYS A 264 -4.58 -14.01 31.60
C LYS A 264 -5.18 -12.66 32.02
N LYS A 265 -4.96 -11.64 31.18
CA LYS A 265 -5.51 -10.28 31.34
C LYS A 265 -6.38 -9.96 30.16
N PHE A 266 -7.68 -10.22 30.25
CA PHE A 266 -8.65 -10.04 29.15
C PHE A 266 -9.70 -8.98 29.48
N GLY A 267 -9.96 -8.11 28.53
CA GLY A 267 -11.08 -7.15 28.52
C GLY A 267 -11.93 -7.28 27.26
N LEU A 268 -13.20 -6.92 27.39
CA LEU A 268 -14.15 -6.93 26.28
C LEU A 268 -14.80 -5.55 26.14
N ALA A 269 -14.42 -4.83 25.08
CA ALA A 269 -15.06 -3.57 24.71
C ALA A 269 -16.40 -3.87 24.01
N SER A 270 -17.50 -3.65 24.72
CA SER A 270 -18.84 -3.98 24.22
C SER A 270 -19.29 -3.04 23.13
N SER A 271 -19.98 -3.57 22.12
CA SER A 271 -20.65 -2.81 21.06
C SER A 271 -22.11 -2.48 21.36
N GLN A 272 -22.62 -2.85 22.52
CA GLN A 272 -24.02 -2.65 22.86
C GLN A 272 -24.40 -1.17 22.83
N GLY A 273 -25.47 -0.84 22.09
CA GLY A 273 -25.97 0.53 21.92
C GLY A 273 -25.16 1.41 20.98
N LEU A 274 -24.16 0.85 20.30
CA LEU A 274 -23.45 1.55 19.22
C LEU A 274 -24.15 1.34 17.88
N HIS A 275 -24.04 2.34 17.00
CA HIS A 275 -24.75 2.35 15.72
C HIS A 275 -23.81 2.17 14.54
N GLY A 276 -24.35 1.65 13.45
CA GLY A 276 -23.67 1.50 12.18
C GLY A 276 -23.62 2.79 11.35
N ASN A 277 -22.80 2.77 10.30
CA ASN A 277 -22.55 3.92 9.42
C ASN A 277 -23.69 4.23 8.42
N GLY A 278 -24.75 3.42 8.38
CA GLY A 278 -25.88 3.60 7.47
C GLY A 278 -25.67 3.05 6.05
N ASN A 279 -24.46 2.64 5.68
CA ASN A 279 -24.10 2.24 4.32
C ASN A 279 -23.95 0.72 4.15
N ASP A 280 -23.49 0.04 5.19
CA ASP A 280 -23.24 -1.41 5.16
C ASP A 280 -23.53 -2.06 6.53
N PRO A 281 -23.64 -3.40 6.63
CA PRO A 281 -23.98 -4.08 7.87
C PRO A 281 -22.77 -4.38 8.78
N TYR A 282 -21.59 -3.84 8.48
CA TYR A 282 -20.34 -4.21 9.15
C TYR A 282 -19.77 -3.11 10.04
N HIS A 283 -19.85 -1.85 9.60
CA HIS A 283 -19.02 -0.78 10.14
C HIS A 283 -19.81 0.17 11.03
N PHE A 284 -19.17 0.58 12.13
CA PHE A 284 -19.71 1.59 13.03
C PHE A 284 -19.74 2.98 12.36
N ASN A 285 -20.70 3.82 12.78
CA ASN A 285 -20.67 5.24 12.48
C ASN A 285 -19.59 5.96 13.32
N ARG A 286 -19.39 7.25 13.08
CA ARG A 286 -18.37 8.04 13.80
C ARG A 286 -18.52 7.96 15.32
N GLU A 287 -19.72 8.17 15.83
CA GLU A 287 -20.02 8.15 17.26
C GLU A 287 -19.78 6.77 17.87
N GLY A 288 -20.12 5.71 17.13
CA GLY A 288 -19.84 4.33 17.50
C GLY A 288 -18.35 4.03 17.59
N VAL A 289 -17.55 4.52 16.63
CA VAL A 289 -16.08 4.41 16.64
C VAL A 289 -15.49 5.11 17.86
N ILE A 290 -15.90 6.36 18.13
CA ILE A 290 -15.45 7.16 19.27
C ILE A 290 -15.74 6.45 20.58
N GLU A 291 -16.98 6.04 20.77
CA GLU A 291 -17.42 5.40 22.01
C GLU A 291 -16.78 4.02 22.19
N LEU A 292 -16.59 3.25 21.13
CA LEU A 292 -15.87 1.98 21.18
C LEU A 292 -14.42 2.18 21.63
N GLY A 293 -13.76 3.23 21.14
CA GLY A 293 -12.42 3.62 21.59
C GLY A 293 -12.35 3.89 23.08
N LYS A 294 -13.32 4.64 23.63
CA LYS A 294 -13.43 4.89 25.08
C LYS A 294 -13.68 3.62 25.87
N ARG A 295 -14.45 2.68 25.33
CA ARG A 295 -14.69 1.37 25.97
C ARG A 295 -13.44 0.50 25.98
N TYR A 296 -12.66 0.51 24.92
CA TYR A 296 -11.32 -0.11 24.91
C TYR A 296 -10.45 0.44 26.05
N CYS A 297 -10.42 1.77 26.22
CA CYS A 297 -9.70 2.43 27.30
C CYS A 297 -10.21 1.97 28.68
N SER A 298 -11.52 2.01 28.89
CA SER A 298 -12.13 1.59 30.16
C SER A 298 -11.75 0.16 30.56
N GLU A 299 -11.76 -0.77 29.59
CA GLU A 299 -11.36 -2.16 29.84
C GLU A 299 -9.85 -2.28 30.06
N MET A 300 -9.02 -1.58 29.29
CA MET A 300 -7.56 -1.58 29.42
C MET A 300 -7.13 -1.11 30.83
N LEU A 301 -7.73 -0.02 31.32
CA LEU A 301 -7.43 0.56 32.64
C LEU A 301 -7.72 -0.36 33.82
N LYS A 302 -8.55 -1.40 33.66
CA LYS A 302 -8.81 -2.44 34.68
C LYS A 302 -7.70 -3.47 34.74
N LEU A 303 -6.88 -3.59 33.70
CA LEU A 303 -5.95 -4.70 33.50
C LEU A 303 -4.48 -4.32 33.66
N ILE A 304 -4.13 -3.05 33.41
CA ILE A 304 -2.74 -2.59 33.43
C ILE A 304 -2.34 -2.04 34.81
N ASP A 305 -1.05 -2.11 35.12
CA ASP A 305 -0.45 -1.31 36.17
C ASP A 305 -0.38 0.17 35.73
N LYS A 306 -0.92 1.05 36.56
CA LYS A 306 -1.03 2.50 36.35
C LYS A 306 -0.03 3.28 37.20
N THR A 307 0.94 2.62 37.79
CA THR A 307 1.98 3.28 38.59
C THR A 307 2.79 4.20 37.70
N ILE A 308 2.94 5.43 38.13
CA ILE A 308 3.74 6.47 37.45
C ILE A 308 5.03 6.62 38.23
N ASP A 309 6.16 6.61 37.55
CA ASP A 309 7.46 6.93 38.10
C ASP A 309 7.64 8.47 38.03
N PRO A 310 7.63 9.17 39.18
CA PRO A 310 7.77 10.63 39.17
C PRO A 310 9.16 11.11 38.72
N ASP A 311 10.16 10.24 38.75
CA ASP A 311 11.54 10.55 38.37
C ASP A 311 11.85 10.17 36.91
N ALA A 312 10.91 9.56 36.21
CA ALA A 312 11.09 9.24 34.80
C ALA A 312 11.23 10.52 33.94
N PRO A 313 12.19 10.58 33.01
CA PRO A 313 12.33 11.73 32.14
C PRO A 313 11.10 11.93 31.27
N ALA A 314 10.86 13.17 30.83
CA ALA A 314 9.85 13.42 29.80
C ALA A 314 10.19 12.61 28.54
N VAL A 315 9.16 12.12 27.84
CA VAL A 315 9.34 11.48 26.53
C VAL A 315 9.65 12.59 25.53
N ASP A 316 10.93 12.74 25.23
CA ASP A 316 11.42 13.70 24.25
C ASP A 316 11.44 13.02 22.88
N LEU A 317 10.31 13.09 22.21
CA LEU A 317 10.20 12.62 20.84
C LEU A 317 10.46 13.79 19.92
N VAL A 318 11.27 13.53 18.91
CA VAL A 318 11.64 14.48 17.85
C VAL A 318 10.42 15.32 17.48
N ASP A 319 10.54 16.63 17.63
CA ASP A 319 9.50 17.59 17.25
C ASP A 319 9.06 17.31 15.80
N PRO A 320 7.82 16.89 15.59
CA PRO A 320 7.35 16.55 14.24
C PRO A 320 7.33 17.76 13.30
N SER A 321 7.42 18.99 13.81
CA SER A 321 7.60 20.21 13.00
C SER A 321 8.99 20.27 12.34
N ASN A 322 9.96 19.49 12.86
CA ASN A 322 11.28 19.30 12.26
C ASN A 322 11.40 17.99 11.46
N SER A 323 10.37 17.18 11.44
CA SER A 323 10.29 16.09 10.49
C SER A 323 9.82 16.62 9.12
N THR A 324 10.62 17.46 8.49
CA THR A 324 10.80 17.27 7.08
C THR A 324 11.29 15.83 6.96
N VAL A 325 10.36 14.86 6.90
CA VAL A 325 10.69 13.63 6.19
C VAL A 325 11.21 14.17 4.87
N PRO A 326 12.49 14.01 4.52
CA PRO A 326 12.87 14.21 3.14
C PRO A 326 11.85 13.37 2.39
N ASP A 327 11.10 13.98 1.48
CA ASP A 327 10.29 13.21 0.54
C ASP A 327 11.11 11.98 0.23
N ALA A 328 10.49 10.80 0.31
CA ALA A 328 11.19 9.56 -0.04
C ALA A 328 12.01 9.91 -1.26
N PRO A 329 13.35 9.70 -1.28
CA PRO A 329 14.23 10.32 -2.26
C PRO A 329 13.48 10.32 -3.58
N PRO A 330 13.26 11.46 -4.22
CA PRO A 330 12.24 11.62 -5.25
C PRO A 330 12.35 10.41 -6.15
N GLU A 331 11.27 9.68 -6.32
CA GLU A 331 11.29 8.42 -7.09
C GLU A 331 12.04 8.77 -8.36
N GLU A 332 13.18 8.11 -8.61
CA GLU A 332 14.11 8.53 -9.65
C GLU A 332 13.34 8.75 -10.95
N TYR A 333 13.42 9.95 -11.49
CA TYR A 333 12.70 10.30 -12.71
C TYR A 333 13.01 9.30 -13.82
N GLY A 334 12.01 8.73 -14.41
CA GLY A 334 12.17 7.77 -15.48
C GLY A 334 10.89 7.00 -15.81
N PRO A 335 10.96 6.11 -16.78
CA PRO A 335 9.79 5.39 -17.28
C PRO A 335 9.13 4.55 -16.18
N TYR A 336 7.81 4.53 -16.16
CA TYR A 336 7.02 3.80 -15.15
C TYR A 336 7.42 2.34 -15.03
N SER A 337 7.60 1.65 -16.15
CA SER A 337 8.01 0.23 -16.20
C SER A 337 9.49 -0.03 -15.95
N GLY A 338 10.32 1.04 -15.86
CA GLY A 338 11.78 0.96 -15.85
C GLY A 338 12.41 0.93 -17.24
N GLU A 339 11.64 0.79 -18.31
CA GLU A 339 12.09 0.80 -19.71
C GLU A 339 11.27 1.82 -20.53
N PRO A 340 11.91 2.57 -21.46
CA PRO A 340 11.22 3.50 -22.31
C PRO A 340 10.11 2.85 -23.15
N ILE A 341 8.99 3.54 -23.34
CA ILE A 341 7.87 3.05 -24.15
C ILE A 341 8.28 3.10 -25.64
N ALA A 342 8.11 1.98 -26.33
CA ALA A 342 8.53 1.88 -27.73
C ALA A 342 7.59 2.62 -28.69
N ILE A 343 8.16 3.44 -29.58
CA ILE A 343 7.48 4.03 -30.75
C ILE A 343 8.14 3.46 -32.02
N PRO A 344 7.36 2.93 -33.01
CA PRO A 344 5.90 2.90 -33.10
C PRO A 344 5.25 2.01 -32.05
N GLY A 345 4.09 2.44 -31.55
CA GLY A 345 3.35 1.73 -30.50
C GLY A 345 2.32 2.61 -29.80
N VAL A 346 1.82 2.09 -28.71
CA VAL A 346 0.80 2.71 -27.85
C VAL A 346 1.44 3.17 -26.54
N VAL A 347 1.14 4.40 -26.15
CA VAL A 347 1.47 5.00 -24.86
C VAL A 347 0.17 5.04 -24.06
N GLU A 348 0.01 4.12 -23.11
CA GLU A 348 -1.13 4.10 -22.19
C GLU A 348 -1.03 5.30 -21.23
N ALA A 349 -2.11 6.06 -21.05
CA ALA A 349 -2.08 7.34 -20.35
C ALA A 349 -1.68 7.20 -18.88
N GLU A 350 -2.08 6.13 -18.21
CA GLU A 350 -1.74 5.86 -16.81
C GLU A 350 -0.27 5.49 -16.59
N ASN A 351 0.48 5.17 -17.64
CA ASN A 351 1.89 4.75 -17.55
C ASN A 351 2.90 5.92 -17.63
N TYR A 352 2.52 7.11 -17.17
CA TYR A 352 3.42 8.25 -17.11
C TYR A 352 4.61 7.99 -16.16
N ASN A 353 5.68 8.76 -16.36
CA ASN A 353 6.94 8.60 -15.66
C ASN A 353 6.79 8.63 -14.13
N LYS A 354 7.74 8.02 -13.45
CA LYS A 354 8.04 8.22 -12.04
C LYS A 354 8.78 9.55 -11.85
N GLY A 355 8.78 10.10 -10.63
CA GLY A 355 9.49 11.33 -10.31
C GLY A 355 8.68 12.35 -9.51
N GLY A 356 7.38 12.09 -9.32
CA GLY A 356 6.49 12.92 -8.50
C GLY A 356 5.94 14.15 -9.23
N ALA A 357 5.11 14.89 -8.48
CA ALA A 357 4.46 16.10 -8.95
C ALA A 357 5.49 17.17 -9.36
N GLU A 358 5.15 17.99 -10.35
CA GLU A 358 5.99 19.05 -10.96
C GLU A 358 7.24 18.53 -11.68
N VAL A 359 7.45 17.21 -11.69
CA VAL A 359 8.60 16.59 -12.37
C VAL A 359 8.10 15.64 -13.46
N ALA A 360 7.26 14.67 -13.10
CA ALA A 360 6.70 13.66 -14.00
C ALA A 360 5.25 13.96 -14.42
N TYR A 361 4.54 14.71 -13.60
CA TYR A 361 3.17 15.15 -13.85
C TYR A 361 2.84 16.43 -13.07
N HIS A 362 1.79 17.09 -13.51
CA HIS A 362 1.08 18.13 -12.77
C HIS A 362 -0.40 17.81 -12.78
N ASP A 363 -1.07 17.99 -11.66
CA ASP A 363 -2.50 17.82 -11.49
C ASP A 363 -3.02 18.93 -10.56
N GLU A 364 -3.99 19.70 -11.03
CA GLU A 364 -4.57 20.83 -10.30
C GLU A 364 -5.40 20.36 -9.09
N SER A 365 -5.95 19.14 -9.17
CA SER A 365 -6.69 18.53 -8.08
C SER A 365 -5.75 17.86 -7.07
N LYS A 366 -6.25 17.54 -5.89
CA LYS A 366 -5.46 16.82 -4.88
C LYS A 366 -5.98 15.40 -4.69
N GLY A 367 -5.10 14.45 -4.98
CA GLY A 367 -5.36 13.04 -4.79
C GLY A 367 -6.03 12.43 -6.01
N ASN A 368 -5.85 11.14 -6.21
CA ASN A 368 -6.44 10.38 -7.30
C ASN A 368 -7.90 10.05 -6.98
N GLU A 369 -8.86 10.81 -7.53
CA GLU A 369 -10.30 10.62 -7.30
C GLU A 369 -10.81 9.25 -7.78
N GLY A 370 -10.16 8.67 -8.80
CA GLY A 370 -10.47 7.34 -9.28
C GLY A 370 -9.96 6.21 -8.38
N ASP A 371 -9.01 6.50 -7.48
CA ASP A 371 -8.37 5.58 -6.51
C ASP A 371 -7.90 4.26 -7.15
N ARG A 372 -7.32 4.33 -8.37
CA ARG A 372 -6.82 3.17 -9.11
C ARG A 372 -5.36 3.34 -9.52
N PHE A 373 -4.66 2.22 -9.64
CA PHE A 373 -3.35 2.04 -10.24
C PHE A 373 -2.19 2.75 -9.55
N ARG A 374 -2.23 4.08 -9.42
CA ARG A 374 -1.17 4.89 -8.79
C ARG A 374 -1.68 5.59 -7.53
N LYS A 375 -0.73 6.03 -6.69
CA LYS A 375 -1.00 6.68 -5.39
C LYS A 375 -0.68 8.18 -5.40
N ASP A 376 -0.35 8.71 -6.55
CA ASP A 376 -0.10 10.13 -6.78
C ASP A 376 -1.39 10.89 -7.13
N ASN A 377 -1.31 12.16 -7.52
CA ASN A 377 -2.51 12.99 -7.66
C ASN A 377 -3.27 12.74 -8.96
N VAL A 378 -2.62 12.22 -10.02
CA VAL A 378 -3.30 12.02 -11.31
C VAL A 378 -4.48 11.08 -11.16
N ASP A 379 -5.63 11.53 -11.61
CA ASP A 379 -6.90 10.83 -11.49
C ASP A 379 -6.99 9.66 -12.46
N ILE A 380 -6.93 8.45 -11.93
CA ILE A 380 -7.02 7.21 -12.70
C ILE A 380 -8.19 6.39 -12.20
N TYR A 381 -9.12 6.06 -13.10
CA TYR A 381 -10.22 5.18 -12.78
C TYR A 381 -10.35 4.05 -13.80
N GLN A 382 -11.26 3.11 -13.57
CA GLN A 382 -11.38 1.89 -14.37
C GLN A 382 -12.80 1.73 -14.92
N PRO A 383 -13.11 2.29 -16.09
CA PRO A 383 -14.31 1.91 -16.84
C PRO A 383 -14.21 0.47 -17.37
N ASN A 384 -15.26 -0.02 -18.02
CA ASN A 384 -15.33 -1.41 -18.51
C ASN A 384 -14.24 -1.80 -19.52
N MET A 385 -13.47 -0.87 -20.05
CA MET A 385 -12.48 -1.07 -21.11
C MET A 385 -11.02 -1.13 -20.64
N GLY A 386 -10.70 -0.65 -19.44
CA GLY A 386 -9.32 -0.59 -18.95
C GLY A 386 -9.15 0.51 -17.90
N LEU A 387 -7.90 0.87 -17.62
CA LEU A 387 -7.56 2.05 -16.83
C LEU A 387 -7.56 3.26 -17.76
N VAL A 388 -7.99 4.41 -17.26
CA VAL A 388 -7.95 5.68 -17.99
C VAL A 388 -7.55 6.80 -17.04
N VAL A 389 -6.89 7.81 -17.57
CA VAL A 389 -6.71 9.09 -16.89
C VAL A 389 -7.96 9.93 -17.16
N GLY A 390 -8.65 10.32 -16.10
CA GLY A 390 -9.90 11.09 -16.18
C GLY A 390 -9.95 12.21 -15.18
N TYR A 391 -11.12 12.84 -15.03
CA TYR A 391 -11.30 14.06 -14.22
C TYR A 391 -10.33 15.20 -14.56
N CYS A 392 -9.72 15.14 -15.75
CA CYS A 392 -8.66 16.05 -16.15
C CYS A 392 -9.14 17.52 -16.15
N GLU A 393 -8.34 18.38 -15.53
CA GLU A 393 -8.52 19.81 -15.52
C GLU A 393 -7.54 20.53 -16.44
N GLN A 394 -7.90 21.73 -16.89
CA GLN A 394 -7.01 22.54 -17.73
C GLN A 394 -5.73 22.88 -16.96
N GLY A 395 -4.59 22.54 -17.50
CA GLY A 395 -3.28 22.72 -16.87
C GLY A 395 -2.62 21.42 -16.46
N ASP A 396 -3.38 20.33 -16.31
CA ASP A 396 -2.81 19.02 -16.03
C ASP A 396 -1.88 18.56 -17.12
N TRP A 397 -0.80 17.88 -16.74
CA TRP A 397 0.09 17.27 -17.72
C TRP A 397 0.81 16.04 -17.16
N MET A 398 1.19 15.16 -18.06
CA MET A 398 1.94 13.93 -17.76
C MET A 398 3.08 13.76 -18.75
N LYS A 399 4.23 13.27 -18.29
CA LYS A 399 5.43 13.00 -19.08
C LYS A 399 5.70 11.51 -19.19
N TYR A 400 6.21 11.10 -20.33
CA TYR A 400 6.54 9.71 -20.66
C TYR A 400 7.92 9.66 -21.30
N THR A 401 8.76 8.72 -20.86
CA THR A 401 10.01 8.41 -21.55
C THR A 401 9.69 7.42 -22.68
N VAL A 402 9.91 7.83 -23.90
CA VAL A 402 9.62 7.04 -25.09
C VAL A 402 10.89 6.76 -25.90
N LYS A 403 10.90 5.67 -26.67
CA LYS A 403 12.00 5.33 -27.56
C LYS A 403 11.51 5.15 -28.98
N VAL A 404 11.84 6.11 -29.84
CA VAL A 404 11.56 6.07 -31.27
C VAL A 404 12.58 5.17 -31.97
N ALA A 405 12.09 4.07 -32.57
CA ALA A 405 12.97 3.07 -33.18
C ALA A 405 13.65 3.59 -34.47
N GLU A 406 12.92 4.32 -35.29
CA GLU A 406 13.41 4.84 -36.58
C GLU A 406 12.92 6.28 -36.76
N ALA A 407 13.81 7.15 -37.28
CA ALA A 407 13.39 8.50 -37.63
C ALA A 407 12.43 8.48 -38.83
N GLY A 408 11.38 9.30 -38.78
CA GLY A 408 10.39 9.32 -39.86
C GLY A 408 9.14 10.12 -39.52
N GLU A 409 8.17 10.08 -40.45
CA GLU A 409 6.84 10.66 -40.23
C GLU A 409 5.92 9.61 -39.56
N TYR A 410 5.20 10.03 -38.54
CA TYR A 410 4.27 9.19 -37.79
C TYR A 410 2.88 9.80 -37.77
N GLU A 411 1.86 8.98 -38.02
CA GLU A 411 0.46 9.32 -37.73
C GLU A 411 0.23 9.17 -36.21
N ILE A 412 -0.43 10.17 -35.63
CA ILE A 412 -0.70 10.23 -34.18
C ILE A 412 -2.21 10.24 -33.97
N SER A 413 -2.69 9.42 -33.05
CA SER A 413 -4.07 9.40 -32.63
C SER A 413 -4.17 9.08 -31.14
N ALA A 414 -5.26 9.51 -30.48
CA ALA A 414 -5.54 9.13 -29.10
C ALA A 414 -6.97 8.57 -28.96
N LEU A 415 -7.17 7.71 -28.00
CA LEU A 415 -8.47 7.22 -27.59
C LEU A 415 -8.94 8.05 -26.39
N VAL A 416 -10.00 8.83 -26.61
CA VAL A 416 -10.48 9.83 -25.64
C VAL A 416 -12.00 9.79 -25.51
N ALA A 417 -12.51 10.23 -24.36
CA ALA A 417 -13.93 10.44 -24.10
C ALA A 417 -14.19 11.83 -23.48
N GLY A 418 -15.43 12.26 -23.50
CA GLY A 418 -15.90 13.50 -22.89
C GLY A 418 -17.31 13.83 -23.33
N ASP A 419 -18.02 14.65 -22.56
CA ASP A 419 -19.46 14.89 -22.73
C ASP A 419 -19.81 16.19 -23.46
N ASN A 420 -18.86 17.11 -23.64
CA ASN A 420 -19.13 18.47 -24.11
C ASN A 420 -18.47 18.85 -25.43
N GLY A 421 -17.59 17.99 -25.99
CA GLY A 421 -16.88 18.27 -27.24
C GLY A 421 -15.91 19.45 -27.17
N THR A 422 -15.43 19.80 -25.97
CA THR A 422 -14.48 20.91 -25.74
C THR A 422 -13.23 20.48 -24.98
N GLY A 423 -13.30 19.43 -24.18
CA GLY A 423 -12.12 18.90 -23.48
C GLY A 423 -11.05 18.49 -24.47
N SER A 424 -9.82 18.91 -24.26
CA SER A 424 -8.76 18.75 -25.24
C SER A 424 -7.38 18.53 -24.64
N ILE A 425 -6.51 17.87 -25.41
CA ILE A 425 -5.10 17.64 -25.09
C ILE A 425 -4.18 18.07 -26.22
N LYS A 426 -2.97 18.48 -25.84
CA LYS A 426 -1.88 18.77 -26.75
C LYS A 426 -0.64 17.96 -26.38
N MET A 427 0.13 17.59 -27.40
CA MET A 427 1.32 16.76 -27.23
C MET A 427 2.59 17.53 -27.56
N TYR A 428 3.65 17.22 -26.79
CA TYR A 428 4.99 17.77 -27.03
C TYR A 428 6.01 16.63 -26.98
N MET A 429 7.00 16.70 -27.88
CA MET A 429 8.17 15.82 -27.84
C MET A 429 9.39 16.69 -27.59
N ASP A 430 10.12 16.47 -26.48
CA ASP A 430 11.25 17.30 -26.04
C ASP A 430 10.89 18.80 -26.03
N ASP A 431 9.75 19.14 -25.43
CA ASP A 431 9.14 20.48 -25.34
C ASP A 431 8.70 21.11 -26.68
N VAL A 432 8.82 20.39 -27.79
CA VAL A 432 8.34 20.85 -29.10
C VAL A 432 6.97 20.27 -29.40
N ALA A 433 5.99 21.11 -29.70
CA ALA A 433 4.64 20.67 -30.01
C ALA A 433 4.63 19.74 -31.23
N ILE A 434 3.96 18.60 -31.10
CA ILE A 434 3.78 17.62 -32.17
C ILE A 434 2.29 17.35 -32.45
N GLY A 435 1.95 17.17 -33.70
CA GLY A 435 0.57 16.92 -34.11
C GLY A 435 -0.36 18.12 -33.89
N GLU A 436 -1.63 17.88 -34.11
CA GLU A 436 -2.72 18.83 -33.87
C GLU A 436 -3.32 18.57 -32.45
N GLU A 437 -4.02 19.55 -31.91
CA GLU A 437 -4.77 19.39 -30.68
C GLU A 437 -5.89 18.36 -30.85
N ILE A 438 -6.00 17.43 -29.90
CA ILE A 438 -7.07 16.44 -29.86
C ILE A 438 -8.21 16.96 -29.00
N VAL A 439 -9.42 17.00 -29.55
CA VAL A 439 -10.64 17.41 -28.86
C VAL A 439 -11.56 16.21 -28.77
N ASN A 440 -12.16 15.97 -27.59
CA ASN A 440 -13.13 14.89 -27.42
C ASN A 440 -14.37 15.07 -28.32
N THR A 441 -15.09 13.99 -28.58
CA THR A 441 -16.22 14.00 -29.55
C THR A 441 -17.56 14.40 -28.92
N GLY A 442 -17.62 14.69 -27.61
CA GLY A 442 -18.84 15.12 -26.92
C GLY A 442 -19.94 14.07 -26.80
N LYS A 443 -19.60 12.78 -26.88
CA LYS A 443 -20.59 11.68 -26.84
C LYS A 443 -20.84 11.11 -25.44
N GLY A 444 -20.15 11.62 -24.43
CA GLY A 444 -20.20 11.17 -23.05
C GLY A 444 -18.95 10.40 -22.63
N PHE A 445 -18.71 10.31 -21.32
CA PHE A 445 -17.55 9.63 -20.74
C PHE A 445 -17.59 8.09 -20.85
N ASP A 446 -18.72 7.51 -21.25
CA ASP A 446 -18.85 6.08 -21.54
C ASP A 446 -18.53 5.73 -23.01
N VAL A 447 -18.26 6.72 -23.88
CA VAL A 447 -18.04 6.54 -25.32
C VAL A 447 -16.68 7.06 -25.72
N TYR A 448 -15.74 6.15 -25.87
CA TYR A 448 -14.37 6.44 -26.30
C TYR A 448 -14.25 6.40 -27.82
N ASP A 449 -13.73 7.47 -28.41
CA ASP A 449 -13.47 7.57 -29.85
C ASP A 449 -11.97 7.77 -30.08
N THR A 450 -11.46 7.15 -31.15
CA THR A 450 -10.11 7.42 -31.66
C THR A 450 -10.11 8.71 -32.44
N VAL A 451 -9.40 9.72 -31.95
CA VAL A 451 -9.26 11.03 -32.57
C VAL A 451 -7.83 11.20 -33.09
N SER A 452 -7.70 11.66 -34.36
CA SER A 452 -6.39 11.88 -34.99
C SER A 452 -5.82 13.26 -34.57
N ALA A 453 -4.53 13.29 -34.25
CA ALA A 453 -3.73 14.51 -34.12
C ALA A 453 -2.91 14.80 -35.40
N GLY A 454 -3.25 14.17 -36.55
CA GLY A 454 -2.49 14.34 -37.76
C GLY A 454 -1.14 13.62 -37.74
N LYS A 455 -0.08 14.29 -38.18
CA LYS A 455 1.25 13.70 -38.37
C LYS A 455 2.35 14.53 -37.71
N ALA A 456 3.43 13.85 -37.32
CA ALA A 456 4.65 14.51 -36.89
C ALA A 456 5.89 13.77 -37.41
N THR A 457 6.97 14.52 -37.64
CA THR A 457 8.29 13.95 -37.92
C THR A 457 9.05 13.77 -36.62
N LEU A 458 9.43 12.53 -36.32
CA LEU A 458 10.18 12.18 -35.10
C LEU A 458 11.60 11.74 -35.47
N THR A 459 12.55 12.03 -34.61
CA THR A 459 13.94 11.54 -34.67
C THR A 459 14.06 10.21 -33.94
N ALA A 460 15.00 9.36 -34.34
CA ALA A 460 15.26 8.11 -33.65
C ALA A 460 16.01 8.37 -32.32
N GLY A 461 15.69 7.63 -31.28
CA GLY A 461 16.33 7.75 -29.95
C GLY A 461 15.32 7.78 -28.81
N GLU A 462 15.82 8.06 -27.63
CA GLU A 462 14.99 8.31 -26.45
C GLU A 462 14.55 9.78 -26.44
N HIS A 463 13.29 10.00 -26.09
CA HIS A 463 12.65 11.32 -26.07
C HIS A 463 11.71 11.40 -24.86
N GLU A 464 11.38 12.62 -24.44
CA GLU A 464 10.33 12.91 -23.50
C GLU A 464 9.05 13.32 -24.25
N LEU A 465 7.99 12.54 -24.13
CA LEU A 465 6.64 12.89 -24.58
C LEU A 465 5.89 13.52 -23.41
N LYS A 466 5.31 14.73 -23.61
CA LYS A 466 4.38 15.36 -22.66
C LYS A 466 2.98 15.40 -23.27
N LEU A 467 1.98 14.94 -22.51
CA LEU A 467 0.56 15.19 -22.76
C LEU A 467 0.13 16.33 -21.83
N GLU A 468 -0.52 17.35 -22.35
CA GLU A 468 -1.02 18.50 -21.61
C GLU A 468 -2.50 18.70 -21.88
N VAL A 469 -3.30 18.81 -20.83
CA VAL A 469 -4.73 19.10 -20.90
C VAL A 469 -4.91 20.59 -21.15
N THR A 470 -5.41 20.94 -22.33
CA THR A 470 -5.61 22.34 -22.76
C THR A 470 -7.01 22.86 -22.44
N ASN A 471 -7.99 21.94 -22.31
CA ASN A 471 -9.31 22.22 -21.76
C ASN A 471 -9.80 21.04 -20.95
N SER A 472 -10.45 21.34 -19.81
CA SER A 472 -11.00 20.35 -18.88
C SER A 472 -12.06 19.44 -19.50
N TRP A 473 -12.35 18.33 -18.81
CA TRP A 473 -13.40 17.36 -19.12
C TRP A 473 -13.08 16.45 -20.32
N ILE A 474 -11.90 15.87 -20.31
CA ILE A 474 -11.47 14.84 -21.24
C ILE A 474 -10.91 13.65 -20.45
N ASP A 475 -11.30 12.45 -20.82
CA ASP A 475 -10.68 11.20 -20.39
C ASP A 475 -9.74 10.71 -21.46
N ILE A 476 -8.60 10.17 -21.06
CA ILE A 476 -7.54 9.72 -21.96
C ILE A 476 -7.21 8.26 -21.62
N ASP A 477 -7.36 7.37 -22.58
CA ASP A 477 -6.96 5.96 -22.46
C ASP A 477 -5.52 5.78 -22.97
N TRP A 478 -5.25 6.16 -24.23
CA TRP A 478 -3.92 6.03 -24.82
C TRP A 478 -3.66 7.01 -25.96
N VAL A 479 -2.36 7.15 -26.29
CA VAL A 479 -1.87 7.78 -27.52
C VAL A 479 -1.12 6.75 -28.35
N GLU A 480 -1.39 6.67 -29.66
CA GLU A 480 -0.77 5.73 -30.60
C GLU A 480 0.04 6.45 -31.67
N PHE A 481 1.25 5.94 -31.95
CA PHE A 481 2.15 6.40 -33.00
C PHE A 481 2.32 5.32 -34.05
N LYS A 482 1.89 5.60 -35.30
CA LYS A 482 2.03 4.71 -36.45
C LYS A 482 2.97 5.31 -37.48
N PRO A 483 3.97 4.59 -38.01
CA PRO A 483 4.84 5.13 -39.07
C PRO A 483 4.03 5.38 -40.32
N VAL A 484 4.22 6.55 -40.94
CA VAL A 484 3.70 6.82 -42.29
C VAL A 484 4.59 6.11 -43.30
N SER A 485 4.10 5.05 -43.90
CA SER A 485 4.85 4.37 -44.96
C SER A 485 5.04 5.30 -46.14
N SER A 486 6.29 5.72 -46.40
CA SER A 486 6.62 6.40 -47.66
C SER A 486 6.44 5.41 -48.82
N GLN A 487 5.27 5.50 -49.49
CA GLN A 487 4.92 5.00 -50.83
C GLN A 487 5.62 3.74 -51.35
N GLN A 488 4.94 2.72 -51.75
CA GLN A 488 4.13 2.48 -52.96
C GLN A 488 3.67 1.03 -53.02
N ASP A 489 2.41 0.75 -52.89
CA ASP A 489 1.66 -0.01 -53.89
C ASP A 489 0.23 -0.29 -53.38
N PRO A 490 -0.84 -0.09 -54.14
CA PRO A 490 -2.19 -0.38 -53.70
C PRO A 490 -2.43 -1.89 -53.78
N GLY A 491 -2.19 -2.58 -52.68
CA GLY A 491 -2.52 -4.00 -52.61
C GLY A 491 -1.52 -4.81 -51.81
N THR A 492 -1.63 -4.74 -50.56
CA THR A 492 -1.44 -5.81 -49.57
C THR A 492 -1.10 -5.20 -48.21
N THR A 493 -2.01 -5.27 -47.27
CA THR A 493 -1.74 -5.09 -45.86
C THR A 493 -0.69 -6.14 -45.50
N LYS A 494 0.59 -5.76 -45.39
CA LYS A 494 1.61 -6.60 -44.75
C LYS A 494 1.33 -6.61 -43.28
N LEU A 495 0.40 -7.44 -42.84
CA LEU A 495 0.53 -8.10 -41.56
C LEU A 495 1.93 -8.69 -41.55
N ALA A 496 2.71 -8.38 -40.50
CA ALA A 496 4.06 -8.92 -40.34
C ALA A 496 4.08 -10.36 -40.85
N ASN A 497 4.96 -10.65 -41.82
CA ASN A 497 5.11 -12.00 -42.35
C ASN A 497 5.53 -12.93 -41.23
N ILE A 498 4.56 -13.45 -40.47
CA ILE A 498 4.78 -14.69 -39.75
C ILE A 498 5.00 -15.68 -40.89
N ASN A 499 6.26 -15.99 -41.10
CA ASN A 499 6.65 -16.97 -42.09
C ASN A 499 6.15 -18.34 -41.60
N PHE A 500 4.88 -18.63 -41.92
CA PHE A 500 4.37 -20.01 -41.87
C PHE A 500 5.12 -20.73 -42.96
N GLY A 501 6.31 -21.26 -42.60
CA GLY A 501 7.10 -22.00 -43.57
C GLY A 501 6.22 -22.99 -44.32
N ALA A 502 6.41 -23.10 -45.62
CA ALA A 502 5.63 -23.90 -46.58
C ALA A 502 5.64 -25.44 -46.27
N THR A 503 5.62 -25.83 -45.02
CA THR A 503 5.42 -27.18 -44.54
C THR A 503 4.20 -27.22 -43.65
N ASN A 504 3.26 -28.10 -43.94
CA ASN A 504 1.99 -28.41 -43.26
C ASN A 504 2.14 -28.81 -41.77
N THR A 505 2.93 -28.11 -40.98
CA THR A 505 3.11 -28.37 -39.54
C THR A 505 2.50 -27.22 -38.75
N SER A 506 1.40 -27.53 -38.09
CA SER A 506 0.73 -26.58 -37.20
C SER A 506 1.68 -26.09 -36.06
N THR A 507 1.67 -24.78 -35.82
CA THR A 507 2.49 -24.14 -34.81
C THR A 507 1.70 -23.98 -33.50
N HIS A 508 2.37 -24.16 -32.37
CA HIS A 508 1.78 -23.97 -31.05
C HIS A 508 1.98 -22.54 -30.58
N PHE A 509 0.93 -21.96 -30.00
CA PHE A 509 0.92 -20.61 -29.46
C PHE A 509 0.41 -20.62 -28.03
N ALA A 510 1.03 -19.83 -27.17
CA ALA A 510 0.53 -19.49 -25.86
C ALA A 510 -0.34 -18.23 -25.96
N VAL A 511 -1.49 -18.24 -25.31
CA VAL A 511 -2.46 -17.15 -25.28
C VAL A 511 -2.44 -16.54 -23.90
N PHE A 512 -2.33 -15.21 -23.86
CA PHE A 512 -2.36 -14.43 -22.64
C PHE A 512 -3.42 -13.33 -22.77
N ASP A 513 -3.98 -12.89 -21.66
CA ASP A 513 -4.73 -11.64 -21.62
C ASP A 513 -3.78 -10.43 -21.69
N MET A 514 -4.33 -9.22 -21.72
CA MET A 514 -3.55 -7.99 -21.81
C MET A 514 -2.74 -7.68 -20.53
N ASN A 515 -3.06 -8.34 -19.42
CA ASN A 515 -2.33 -8.25 -18.15
C ASN A 515 -1.19 -9.29 -18.06
N GLY A 516 -0.94 -10.04 -19.13
CA GLY A 516 0.09 -11.09 -19.16
C GLY A 516 -0.32 -12.40 -18.49
N VAL A 517 -1.59 -12.57 -18.08
CA VAL A 517 -2.10 -13.81 -17.49
C VAL A 517 -2.20 -14.89 -18.57
N PHE A 518 -1.55 -16.02 -18.34
CA PHE A 518 -1.63 -17.16 -19.23
C PHE A 518 -3.02 -17.80 -19.24
N LEU A 519 -3.69 -17.80 -20.39
CA LEU A 519 -5.05 -18.33 -20.57
C LEU A 519 -5.06 -19.76 -21.12
N GLY A 520 -4.02 -20.16 -21.83
CA GLY A 520 -3.91 -21.48 -22.40
C GLY A 520 -3.02 -21.57 -23.62
N ARG A 521 -3.03 -22.73 -24.29
CA ARG A 521 -2.29 -22.97 -25.54
C ARG A 521 -3.26 -23.35 -26.64
N ILE A 522 -2.97 -22.85 -27.85
CA ILE A 522 -3.67 -23.20 -29.06
C ILE A 522 -2.68 -23.72 -30.11
N GLN A 523 -3.19 -24.47 -31.07
CA GLN A 523 -2.44 -24.94 -32.21
C GLN A 523 -3.14 -24.41 -33.46
N ALA A 524 -2.42 -23.74 -34.35
CA ALA A 524 -3.00 -23.11 -35.52
C ALA A 524 -2.00 -23.01 -36.68
N ASN A 525 -2.54 -22.94 -37.92
CA ASN A 525 -1.77 -22.86 -39.14
C ASN A 525 -1.83 -21.45 -39.77
N GLY A 526 -2.58 -20.51 -39.20
CA GLY A 526 -2.72 -19.15 -39.70
C GLY A 526 -3.53 -18.25 -38.76
N ILE A 527 -3.53 -16.96 -39.06
CA ILE A 527 -4.10 -15.93 -38.21
C ILE A 527 -5.61 -16.10 -37.96
N SER A 528 -6.37 -16.52 -38.97
CA SER A 528 -7.80 -16.78 -38.84
C SER A 528 -8.08 -17.93 -37.90
N GLU A 529 -7.25 -18.97 -37.93
CA GLU A 529 -7.36 -20.11 -37.03
C GLU A 529 -6.90 -19.74 -35.62
N ILE A 530 -5.88 -18.89 -35.46
CA ILE A 530 -5.48 -18.33 -34.14
C ILE A 530 -6.65 -17.56 -33.53
N LYS A 531 -7.33 -16.70 -34.27
CA LYS A 531 -8.49 -15.93 -33.79
C LYS A 531 -9.63 -16.86 -33.34
N SER A 532 -10.02 -17.82 -34.17
CA SER A 532 -11.07 -18.79 -33.87
C SER A 532 -10.73 -19.62 -32.63
N ARG A 533 -9.52 -20.17 -32.56
CA ARG A 533 -9.06 -20.99 -31.44
C ARG A 533 -8.92 -20.17 -30.15
N THR A 534 -8.53 -18.90 -30.23
CA THR A 534 -8.49 -18.01 -29.06
C THR A 534 -9.90 -17.73 -28.57
N LEU A 535 -10.87 -17.49 -29.45
CA LEU A 535 -12.28 -17.34 -29.08
C LEU A 535 -12.83 -18.61 -28.41
N ASP A 536 -12.51 -19.78 -28.96
CA ASP A 536 -12.91 -21.07 -28.39
C ASP A 536 -12.33 -21.29 -26.98
N LEU A 537 -11.08 -20.90 -26.78
CA LEU A 537 -10.38 -21.02 -25.51
C LEU A 537 -10.96 -20.06 -24.45
N THR A 538 -11.14 -18.81 -24.81
CA THR A 538 -11.51 -17.73 -23.87
C THR A 538 -13.02 -17.58 -23.70
N LYS A 539 -13.82 -18.01 -24.72
CA LYS A 539 -15.28 -17.79 -24.84
C LYS A 539 -15.69 -16.31 -24.86
N ARG A 540 -14.74 -15.40 -25.04
CA ARG A 540 -14.94 -13.93 -25.04
C ARG A 540 -14.26 -13.31 -26.24
N GLY A 541 -14.90 -12.30 -26.81
CA GLY A 541 -14.24 -11.36 -27.72
C GLY A 541 -13.31 -10.44 -26.92
N GLY A 542 -12.29 -9.90 -27.55
CA GLY A 542 -11.33 -9.04 -26.87
C GLY A 542 -9.98 -8.99 -27.59
N ILE A 543 -9.02 -8.32 -26.97
CA ILE A 543 -7.63 -8.27 -27.43
C ILE A 543 -6.82 -9.25 -26.58
N TYR A 544 -5.96 -10.03 -27.24
CA TYR A 544 -5.14 -11.03 -26.61
C TYR A 544 -3.71 -10.97 -27.11
N MET A 545 -2.75 -11.25 -26.24
CA MET A 545 -1.36 -11.47 -26.60
C MET A 545 -1.15 -12.94 -26.96
N ILE A 546 -0.53 -13.17 -28.10
CA ILE A 546 -0.23 -14.51 -28.63
C ILE A 546 1.28 -14.65 -28.75
N LYS A 547 1.84 -15.64 -28.08
CA LYS A 547 3.28 -15.95 -28.14
C LYS A 547 3.53 -17.27 -28.85
N SER A 548 4.32 -17.23 -29.91
CA SER A 548 4.76 -18.43 -30.62
C SER A 548 5.69 -19.27 -29.70
N VAL A 549 5.36 -20.54 -29.53
CA VAL A 549 6.18 -21.45 -28.72
C VAL A 549 7.50 -21.81 -29.46
N LYS A 550 7.51 -21.70 -30.79
CA LYS A 550 8.66 -22.09 -31.62
C LYS A 550 9.80 -21.07 -31.62
N ASN A 551 9.48 -19.78 -31.74
CA ASN A 551 10.47 -18.70 -31.88
C ASN A 551 10.34 -17.59 -30.85
N GLY A 552 9.36 -17.67 -29.95
CA GLY A 552 9.15 -16.68 -28.89
C GLY A 552 8.52 -15.38 -29.34
N GLU A 553 8.25 -15.19 -30.65
CA GLU A 553 7.59 -13.98 -31.15
C GLU A 553 6.23 -13.78 -30.52
N THR A 554 5.93 -12.53 -30.13
CA THR A 554 4.67 -12.15 -29.50
C THR A 554 3.94 -11.14 -30.38
N PHE A 555 2.65 -11.31 -30.54
CA PHE A 555 1.79 -10.38 -31.28
C PHE A 555 0.41 -10.29 -30.64
N ARG A 556 -0.27 -9.17 -30.86
CA ARG A 556 -1.64 -8.96 -30.38
C ARG A 556 -2.65 -9.38 -31.46
N ILE A 557 -3.76 -9.95 -31.05
CA ILE A 557 -4.89 -10.24 -31.94
C ILE A 557 -6.18 -9.69 -31.33
N SER A 558 -7.02 -9.10 -32.17
CA SER A 558 -8.41 -8.80 -31.83
C SER A 558 -9.29 -9.97 -32.24
N VAL A 559 -10.09 -10.46 -31.31
CA VAL A 559 -11.03 -11.56 -31.48
C VAL A 559 -12.44 -11.00 -31.34
N VAL A 560 -13.23 -11.10 -32.38
CA VAL A 560 -14.64 -10.68 -32.40
C VAL A 560 -15.52 -11.90 -32.13
N LYS A 561 -16.51 -11.75 -31.26
CA LYS A 561 -17.49 -12.79 -30.92
C LYS A 561 -18.52 -12.95 -32.03
#